data_7a7d9f2eadc94cef23b6aee5f829cb10
#
_entry.id   7a7d9f2eadc94cef23b6aee5f829cb10
#
_cell.length_a   1.000
_cell.length_b   1.000
_cell.length_c   1.000
_cell.angle_alpha   90.00
_cell.angle_beta   90.00
_cell.angle_gamma   90.00
#
_symmetry.space_group_name_H-M   'P 1'
#
loop_
_entity.id
_entity.type
_entity.pdbx_description
1 polymer ?
#
loop_
_entity_poly.entity_id
_entity_poly.type
_entity_poly.pdbx_seq_one_letter_code
_entity_poly.pdbx_strand_id
1 'polypeptide(L)'
;MGQRDRKSFHFKPEPSREPQFLRARILGRDKVNISEYPFSTFIGIDVSKDKIDIAELKGAAGKTIGNNKKEICRWITSLKETSHTIVVMEATGGYESLLVKLLHEHQISLAVVNPRQVRDFAKGLGYDAKTDPIDARVIARFGDVVHPAPQAAQSDEHIKLGALVERRRQLLDLVNQEQNRLQ
;
A
#
# COMPACT_ATOMS: atom_id res chain seq x y z
N MET A 1 -32.83 -2.25 -41.02
CA MET A 1 -33.10 -2.22 -39.56
C MET A 1 -32.35 -3.38 -38.95
N GLY A 2 -31.15 -3.13 -38.48
CA GLY A 2 -30.23 -4.17 -37.96
C GLY A 2 -29.90 -3.88 -36.50
N GLN A 3 -30.44 -4.69 -35.60
CA GLN A 3 -30.09 -4.70 -34.18
C GLN A 3 -28.67 -5.19 -34.02
N ARG A 4 -27.82 -4.39 -33.41
CA ARG A 4 -26.49 -4.81 -32.96
C ARG A 4 -26.60 -5.38 -31.56
N ASP A 5 -26.41 -6.68 -31.44
CA ASP A 5 -26.29 -7.40 -30.18
C ASP A 5 -25.12 -6.84 -29.35
N ARG A 6 -25.46 -6.25 -28.21
CA ARG A 6 -24.50 -5.92 -27.16
C ARG A 6 -24.14 -7.20 -26.40
N LYS A 7 -23.05 -7.86 -26.76
CA LYS A 7 -22.47 -8.90 -25.92
C LYS A 7 -21.98 -8.28 -24.62
N SER A 8 -22.68 -8.52 -23.54
CA SER A 8 -22.24 -8.24 -22.19
C SER A 8 -21.06 -9.16 -21.86
N PHE A 9 -19.87 -8.59 -21.75
CA PHE A 9 -18.69 -9.30 -21.25
C PHE A 9 -18.90 -9.55 -19.75
N HIS A 10 -19.32 -10.77 -19.39
CA HIS A 10 -19.28 -11.25 -18.01
C HIS A 10 -17.87 -11.71 -17.71
N PHE A 11 -17.11 -10.88 -17.01
CA PHE A 11 -15.84 -11.27 -16.40
C PHE A 11 -16.12 -12.21 -15.23
N LYS A 12 -15.88 -13.51 -15.42
CA LYS A 12 -15.79 -14.48 -14.31
C LYS A 12 -14.37 -14.39 -13.76
N PRO A 13 -14.16 -13.96 -12.51
CA PRO A 13 -12.85 -14.06 -11.91
C PRO A 13 -12.50 -15.55 -11.74
N GLU A 14 -11.36 -15.98 -12.33
CA GLU A 14 -10.78 -17.27 -11.97
C GLU A 14 -10.37 -17.24 -10.49
N PRO A 15 -10.48 -18.37 -9.76
CA PRO A 15 -10.06 -18.44 -8.38
C PRO A 15 -8.56 -18.11 -8.31
N SER A 16 -8.23 -17.03 -7.60
CA SER A 16 -6.88 -16.52 -7.38
C SER A 16 -5.97 -17.65 -6.89
N ARG A 17 -4.98 -18.04 -7.69
CA ARG A 17 -3.83 -18.81 -7.19
C ARG A 17 -3.08 -17.90 -6.23
N GLU A 18 -3.30 -18.08 -4.93
CA GLU A 18 -2.46 -17.44 -3.92
C GLU A 18 -0.99 -17.80 -4.22
N PRO A 19 -0.10 -16.81 -4.31
CA PRO A 19 1.32 -17.07 -4.55
C PRO A 19 1.84 -18.03 -3.46
N GLN A 20 2.58 -19.06 -3.84
CA GLN A 20 3.06 -20.12 -2.93
C GLN A 20 3.86 -19.58 -1.73
N PHE A 21 4.53 -18.41 -1.88
CA PHE A 21 5.28 -17.78 -0.79
C PHE A 21 4.39 -17.18 0.30
N LEU A 22 3.13 -16.80 0.01
CA LEU A 22 2.15 -16.38 1.02
C LEU A 22 1.77 -17.55 1.96
N ARG A 23 1.68 -18.78 1.43
CA ARG A 23 1.42 -19.98 2.24
C ARG A 23 2.56 -20.30 3.22
N ALA A 24 3.82 -20.14 2.82
CA ALA A 24 4.98 -20.43 3.66
C ALA A 24 5.05 -19.53 4.89
N ARG A 25 4.64 -18.26 4.78
CA ARG A 25 4.71 -17.27 5.86
C ARG A 25 3.57 -17.34 6.86
N ILE A 26 2.38 -17.78 6.46
CA ILE A 26 1.23 -18.00 7.35
C ILE A 26 1.54 -19.14 8.36
N LEU A 27 2.45 -20.04 8.00
CA LEU A 27 2.85 -21.18 8.85
C LEU A 27 4.01 -20.88 9.82
N GLY A 28 4.48 -19.64 9.90
CA GLY A 28 5.42 -19.19 10.95
C GLY A 28 6.84 -19.79 10.85
N ARG A 29 7.21 -20.35 9.72
CA ARG A 29 8.55 -20.90 9.46
C ARG A 29 9.03 -20.31 8.14
N ASP A 30 10.12 -19.58 8.22
CA ASP A 30 11.18 -19.34 7.27
C ASP A 30 11.55 -17.87 7.13
N LYS A 31 12.85 -17.61 7.31
CA LYS A 31 13.52 -16.42 6.81
C LYS A 31 13.26 -16.41 5.31
N VAL A 32 12.62 -15.34 4.80
CA VAL A 32 12.43 -15.16 3.37
C VAL A 32 13.80 -15.24 2.72
N ASN A 33 14.03 -16.26 1.91
CA ASN A 33 15.25 -16.37 1.14
C ASN A 33 15.23 -15.21 0.14
N ILE A 34 16.13 -14.27 0.29
CA ILE A 34 16.20 -13.04 -0.53
C ILE A 34 16.30 -13.39 -2.02
N SER A 35 16.84 -14.57 -2.36
CA SER A 35 16.94 -15.07 -3.75
C SER A 35 15.58 -15.47 -4.35
N GLU A 36 14.51 -15.57 -3.56
CA GLU A 36 13.16 -15.98 -4.00
C GLU A 36 12.12 -14.86 -3.94
N TYR A 37 12.54 -13.60 -3.62
CA TYR A 37 11.61 -12.48 -3.58
C TYR A 37 11.11 -12.16 -5.00
N PRO A 38 9.81 -12.25 -5.27
CA PRO A 38 9.29 -12.31 -6.64
C PRO A 38 9.22 -10.94 -7.34
N PHE A 39 9.52 -9.86 -6.61
CA PHE A 39 9.39 -8.51 -7.13
C PHE A 39 10.74 -7.92 -7.50
N SER A 40 10.80 -7.29 -8.66
CA SER A 40 11.97 -6.59 -9.22
C SER A 40 11.71 -5.10 -9.44
N THR A 41 10.44 -4.69 -9.41
CA THR A 41 10.02 -3.30 -9.54
C THR A 41 9.38 -2.82 -8.25
N PHE A 42 9.90 -1.72 -7.71
CA PHE A 42 9.48 -1.15 -6.45
C PHE A 42 8.93 0.26 -6.69
N ILE A 43 7.66 0.44 -6.35
CA ILE A 43 6.99 1.72 -6.41
C ILE A 43 6.74 2.17 -4.98
N GLY A 44 7.36 3.28 -4.59
CA GLY A 44 7.11 3.92 -3.29
C GLY A 44 6.02 4.95 -3.42
N ILE A 45 5.18 5.03 -2.40
CA ILE A 45 4.06 5.96 -2.36
C ILE A 45 4.03 6.66 -1.00
N ASP A 46 4.01 7.98 -1.03
CA ASP A 46 3.67 8.82 0.11
C ASP A 46 2.22 9.31 -0.05
N VAL A 47 1.38 8.98 0.94
CA VAL A 47 -0.06 9.26 0.89
C VAL A 47 -0.41 10.37 1.88
N SER A 48 -1.07 11.40 1.40
CA SER A 48 -1.70 12.41 2.23
C SER A 48 -3.22 12.48 1.97
N LYS A 49 -3.92 13.32 2.73
CA LYS A 49 -5.36 13.47 2.62
C LYS A 49 -5.82 13.76 1.18
N ASP A 50 -5.16 14.67 0.50
CA ASP A 50 -5.63 15.22 -0.78
C ASP A 50 -4.78 14.75 -1.98
N LYS A 51 -3.56 14.27 -1.74
CA LYS A 51 -2.61 13.88 -2.79
C LYS A 51 -1.84 12.61 -2.45
N ILE A 52 -1.32 12.00 -3.50
CA ILE A 52 -0.46 10.82 -3.47
C ILE A 52 0.77 11.13 -4.31
N ASP A 53 1.94 11.08 -3.69
CA ASP A 53 3.22 11.22 -4.36
C ASP A 53 3.77 9.81 -4.65
N ILE A 54 4.12 9.55 -5.91
CA ILE A 54 4.49 8.24 -6.42
C ILE A 54 5.89 8.31 -7.03
N ALA A 55 6.75 7.38 -6.68
CA ALA A 55 8.06 7.24 -7.30
C ALA A 55 8.40 5.77 -7.55
N GLU A 56 8.87 5.47 -8.73
CA GLU A 56 9.49 4.19 -9.07
C GLU A 56 10.99 4.28 -8.82
N LEU A 57 11.59 3.26 -8.20
CA LEU A 57 13.00 3.29 -7.80
C LEU A 57 13.96 3.49 -8.99
N LYS A 58 13.68 2.82 -10.10
CA LYS A 58 14.48 2.88 -11.35
C LYS A 58 13.80 3.69 -12.45
N GLY A 59 12.69 4.36 -12.11
CA GLY A 59 11.87 5.11 -13.06
C GLY A 59 12.30 6.56 -13.24
N ALA A 60 11.54 7.25 -14.09
CA ALA A 60 11.64 8.70 -14.30
C ALA A 60 11.28 9.49 -13.02
N ALA A 61 11.21 10.81 -13.15
CA ALA A 61 10.79 11.70 -12.05
C ALA A 61 9.46 11.26 -11.43
N GLY A 62 9.34 11.45 -10.11
CA GLY A 62 8.13 11.14 -9.36
C GLY A 62 6.89 11.85 -9.93
N LYS A 63 5.72 11.30 -9.64
CA LYS A 63 4.42 11.81 -10.10
C LYS A 63 3.52 12.06 -8.89
N THR A 64 2.82 13.19 -8.89
CA THR A 64 1.77 13.48 -7.92
C THR A 64 0.40 13.32 -8.57
N ILE A 65 -0.52 12.67 -7.88
CA ILE A 65 -1.93 12.54 -8.27
C ILE A 65 -2.84 12.89 -7.09
N GLY A 66 -4.11 13.17 -7.36
CA GLY A 66 -5.10 13.36 -6.30
C GLY A 66 -5.47 12.04 -5.61
N ASN A 67 -5.69 12.09 -4.29
CA ASN A 67 -6.15 10.93 -3.50
C ASN A 67 -7.65 10.71 -3.72
N ASN A 68 -8.03 10.33 -4.95
CA ASN A 68 -9.40 10.04 -5.34
C ASN A 68 -9.46 8.86 -6.31
N LYS A 69 -10.62 8.18 -6.33
CA LYS A 69 -10.83 6.96 -7.13
C LYS A 69 -10.45 7.14 -8.61
N LYS A 70 -10.83 8.26 -9.22
CA LYS A 70 -10.63 8.52 -10.66
C LYS A 70 -9.15 8.56 -11.02
N GLU A 71 -8.35 9.29 -10.26
CA GLU A 71 -6.92 9.46 -10.53
C GLU A 71 -6.12 8.22 -10.18
N ILE A 72 -6.46 7.57 -9.05
CA ILE A 72 -5.83 6.30 -8.66
C ILE A 72 -6.08 5.22 -9.72
N CYS A 73 -7.34 5.01 -10.16
CA CYS A 73 -7.63 4.02 -11.20
C CYS A 73 -6.90 4.34 -12.52
N ARG A 74 -6.85 5.62 -12.91
CA ARG A 74 -6.10 6.03 -14.12
C ARG A 74 -4.62 5.72 -13.99
N TRP A 75 -4.03 5.95 -12.83
CA TRP A 75 -2.64 5.60 -12.57
C TRP A 75 -2.43 4.08 -12.61
N ILE A 76 -3.25 3.30 -11.90
CA ILE A 76 -3.17 1.84 -11.88
C ILE A 76 -3.23 1.27 -13.30
N THR A 77 -4.18 1.73 -14.13
CA THR A 77 -4.30 1.26 -15.53
C THR A 77 -3.13 1.69 -16.42
N SER A 78 -2.32 2.64 -16.01
CA SER A 78 -1.11 3.07 -16.73
C SER A 78 0.12 2.20 -16.42
N LEU A 79 0.06 1.34 -15.39
CA LEU A 79 1.15 0.43 -15.05
C LEU A 79 1.26 -0.68 -16.13
N LYS A 80 2.45 -0.81 -16.70
CA LYS A 80 2.69 -1.74 -17.82
C LYS A 80 2.99 -3.16 -17.37
N GLU A 81 3.73 -3.28 -16.25
CA GLU A 81 4.20 -4.55 -15.72
C GLU A 81 3.81 -4.62 -14.24
N THR A 82 2.88 -5.51 -13.91
CA THR A 82 2.33 -5.63 -12.54
C THR A 82 2.72 -6.93 -11.85
N SER A 83 3.12 -7.96 -12.60
CA SER A 83 3.41 -9.30 -12.05
C SER A 83 4.65 -9.31 -11.14
N HIS A 84 5.64 -8.48 -11.45
CA HIS A 84 6.88 -8.34 -10.66
C HIS A 84 6.98 -6.99 -9.94
N THR A 85 5.86 -6.29 -9.82
CA THR A 85 5.79 -4.98 -9.17
C THR A 85 5.19 -5.10 -7.77
N ILE A 86 5.81 -4.46 -6.80
CA ILE A 86 5.23 -4.24 -5.47
C ILE A 86 5.14 -2.74 -5.20
N VAL A 87 3.96 -2.32 -4.72
CA VAL A 87 3.71 -0.96 -4.25
C VAL A 87 3.93 -0.91 -2.75
N VAL A 88 4.83 -0.04 -2.30
CA VAL A 88 5.18 0.12 -0.89
C VAL A 88 4.72 1.49 -0.42
N MET A 89 4.01 1.55 0.68
CA MET A 89 3.52 2.80 1.26
C MET A 89 3.58 2.78 2.77
N GLU A 90 3.68 3.96 3.40
CA GLU A 90 3.57 4.09 4.84
C GLU A 90 2.11 4.07 5.30
N ALA A 91 1.89 3.53 6.52
CA ALA A 91 0.60 3.69 7.19
C ALA A 91 0.39 5.15 7.60
N THR A 92 -0.68 5.78 7.11
CA THR A 92 -0.98 7.21 7.33
C THR A 92 -2.19 7.46 8.22
N GLY A 93 -2.65 6.41 8.91
CA GLY A 93 -3.82 6.50 9.79
C GLY A 93 -5.16 6.49 9.04
N GLY A 94 -5.18 5.97 7.79
CA GLY A 94 -6.41 5.72 7.04
C GLY A 94 -6.49 6.40 5.67
N TYR A 95 -5.67 7.40 5.37
CA TYR A 95 -5.68 8.04 4.04
C TYR A 95 -5.27 7.08 2.91
N GLU A 96 -4.50 6.04 3.22
CA GLU A 96 -4.08 4.97 2.31
C GLU A 96 -5.20 3.98 1.97
N SER A 97 -6.29 3.93 2.72
CA SER A 97 -7.32 2.89 2.62
C SER A 97 -7.95 2.78 1.24
N LEU A 98 -8.23 3.91 0.59
CA LEU A 98 -8.78 3.92 -0.76
C LEU A 98 -7.80 3.33 -1.79
N LEU A 99 -6.53 3.71 -1.69
CA LEU A 99 -5.46 3.21 -2.56
C LEU A 99 -5.25 1.71 -2.36
N VAL A 100 -5.15 1.25 -1.11
CA VAL A 100 -5.02 -0.17 -0.75
C VAL A 100 -6.16 -0.99 -1.35
N LYS A 101 -7.41 -0.54 -1.18
CA LYS A 101 -8.59 -1.21 -1.74
C LYS A 101 -8.49 -1.33 -3.26
N LEU A 102 -8.18 -0.24 -3.96
CA LEU A 102 -8.11 -0.23 -5.42
C LEU A 102 -6.95 -1.08 -5.95
N LEU A 103 -5.79 -1.10 -5.28
CA LEU A 103 -4.68 -1.98 -5.65
C LEU A 103 -5.06 -3.46 -5.53
N HIS A 104 -5.76 -3.85 -4.46
CA HIS A 104 -6.27 -5.22 -4.31
C HIS A 104 -7.31 -5.57 -5.37
N GLU A 105 -8.26 -4.67 -5.67
CA GLU A 105 -9.25 -4.87 -6.74
C GLU A 105 -8.59 -5.13 -8.10
N HIS A 106 -7.44 -4.51 -8.34
CA HIS A 106 -6.65 -4.68 -9.57
C HIS A 106 -5.54 -5.74 -9.47
N GLN A 107 -5.51 -6.53 -8.38
CA GLN A 107 -4.55 -7.62 -8.15
C GLN A 107 -3.07 -7.15 -8.16
N ILE A 108 -2.80 -5.93 -7.74
CA ILE A 108 -1.45 -5.40 -7.61
C ILE A 108 -0.93 -5.69 -6.21
N SER A 109 0.26 -6.27 -6.14
CA SER A 109 0.92 -6.54 -4.87
C SER A 109 1.31 -5.24 -4.16
N LEU A 110 1.01 -5.17 -2.86
CA LEU A 110 1.32 -4.00 -2.06
C LEU A 110 1.82 -4.39 -0.66
N ALA A 111 2.55 -3.48 -0.02
CA ALA A 111 2.96 -3.58 1.37
C ALA A 111 2.74 -2.24 2.07
N VAL A 112 1.97 -2.25 3.16
CA VAL A 112 1.83 -1.11 4.07
C VAL A 112 2.84 -1.29 5.19
N VAL A 113 3.77 -0.35 5.34
CA VAL A 113 4.89 -0.44 6.27
C VAL A 113 4.76 0.56 7.41
N ASN A 114 5.43 0.27 8.52
CA ASN A 114 5.43 1.17 9.67
C ASN A 114 6.28 2.43 9.36
N PRO A 115 5.74 3.64 9.54
CA PRO A 115 6.46 4.90 9.30
C PRO A 115 7.76 5.01 10.09
N ARG A 116 7.84 4.39 11.27
CA ARG A 116 9.05 4.38 12.08
C ARG A 116 10.19 3.64 11.38
N GLN A 117 9.89 2.48 10.76
CA GLN A 117 10.88 1.69 10.04
C GLN A 117 11.44 2.44 8.84
N VAL A 118 10.61 3.15 8.09
CA VAL A 118 11.05 3.94 6.94
C VAL A 118 11.92 5.13 7.40
N ARG A 119 11.53 5.80 8.49
CA ARG A 119 12.34 6.88 9.07
C ARG A 119 13.70 6.39 9.58
N ASP A 120 13.75 5.26 10.26
CA ASP A 120 15.01 4.70 10.75
C ASP A 120 15.90 4.24 9.58
N PHE A 121 15.33 3.71 8.52
CA PHE A 121 16.02 3.40 7.27
C PHE A 121 16.56 4.67 6.59
N ALA A 122 15.77 5.74 6.48
CA ALA A 122 16.20 7.02 5.91
C ALA A 122 17.39 7.61 6.67
N LYS A 123 17.35 7.57 8.02
CA LYS A 123 18.50 7.98 8.86
C LYS A 123 19.75 7.16 8.56
N GLY A 124 19.61 5.84 8.40
CA GLY A 124 20.71 4.95 8.01
C GLY A 124 21.32 5.30 6.65
N LEU A 125 20.56 5.93 5.76
CA LEU A 125 21.04 6.46 4.47
C LEU A 125 21.64 7.87 4.56
N GLY A 126 21.65 8.49 5.75
CA GLY A 126 22.18 9.84 5.95
C GLY A 126 21.17 10.98 5.76
N TYR A 127 19.87 10.66 5.62
CA TYR A 127 18.82 11.68 5.64
C TYR A 127 18.63 12.22 7.07
N ASP A 128 18.60 13.53 7.23
CA ASP A 128 18.25 14.14 8.52
C ASP A 128 16.72 14.11 8.67
N ALA A 129 16.23 13.24 9.55
CA ALA A 129 14.78 13.06 9.81
C ALA A 129 14.06 14.34 10.30
N LYS A 130 14.80 15.39 10.68
CA LYS A 130 14.26 16.66 11.15
C LYS A 130 14.07 17.68 10.02
N THR A 131 14.89 17.60 8.98
CA THR A 131 14.95 18.59 7.88
C THR A 131 14.59 18.03 6.53
N ASP A 132 14.83 16.73 6.29
CA ASP A 132 14.63 16.10 5.01
C ASP A 132 13.29 15.32 5.01
N PRO A 133 12.31 15.72 4.21
CA PRO A 133 11.06 14.95 4.08
C PRO A 133 11.36 13.58 3.46
N ILE A 134 10.78 12.54 4.05
CA ILE A 134 10.80 11.22 3.44
C ILE A 134 9.88 11.27 2.24
N ASP A 135 10.45 11.12 1.06
CA ASP A 135 9.71 11.11 -0.19
C ASP A 135 9.37 9.68 -0.66
N ALA A 136 8.50 9.59 -1.65
CA ALA A 136 8.09 8.31 -2.23
C ALA A 136 9.29 7.49 -2.77
N ARG A 137 10.41 8.12 -3.14
CA ARG A 137 11.62 7.44 -3.62
C ARG A 137 12.37 6.73 -2.50
N VAL A 138 12.42 7.32 -1.31
CA VAL A 138 12.98 6.67 -0.11
C VAL A 138 12.14 5.45 0.26
N ILE A 139 10.81 5.55 0.16
CA ILE A 139 9.90 4.42 0.40
C ILE A 139 10.12 3.31 -0.65
N ALA A 140 10.30 3.65 -1.93
CA ALA A 140 10.62 2.67 -2.96
C ALA A 140 11.94 1.96 -2.66
N ARG A 141 12.98 2.70 -2.23
CA ARG A 141 14.28 2.15 -1.86
C ARG A 141 14.21 1.26 -0.60
N PHE A 142 13.38 1.64 0.37
CA PHE A 142 13.08 0.79 1.51
C PHE A 142 12.51 -0.55 1.05
N GLY A 143 11.56 -0.55 0.12
CA GLY A 143 10.99 -1.76 -0.47
C GLY A 143 12.04 -2.68 -1.10
N ASP A 144 12.96 -2.12 -1.87
CA ASP A 144 14.03 -2.84 -2.56
C ASP A 144 15.06 -3.47 -1.60
N VAL A 145 15.34 -2.81 -0.48
CA VAL A 145 16.35 -3.29 0.48
C VAL A 145 15.76 -4.24 1.53
N VAL A 146 14.55 -3.91 2.04
CA VAL A 146 13.94 -4.61 3.17
C VAL A 146 13.08 -5.79 2.71
N HIS A 147 12.61 -5.79 1.45
CA HIS A 147 11.73 -6.81 0.89
C HIS A 147 10.50 -7.07 1.79
N PRO A 148 9.65 -6.07 2.04
CA PRO A 148 8.51 -6.23 2.93
C PRO A 148 7.53 -7.26 2.36
N ALA A 149 6.92 -8.04 3.24
CA ALA A 149 5.93 -9.01 2.79
C ALA A 149 4.74 -8.31 2.16
N PRO A 150 4.26 -8.80 1.02
CA PRO A 150 3.01 -8.34 0.46
C PRO A 150 1.86 -8.54 1.45
N GLN A 151 0.99 -7.54 1.53
CA GLN A 151 -0.22 -7.63 2.31
C GLN A 151 -1.25 -8.45 1.53
N ALA A 152 -1.82 -9.48 2.18
CA ALA A 152 -2.96 -10.20 1.61
C ALA A 152 -4.19 -9.29 1.52
N ALA A 153 -5.03 -9.50 0.51
CA ALA A 153 -6.32 -8.84 0.44
C ALA A 153 -7.12 -9.14 1.71
N GLN A 154 -7.54 -8.07 2.39
CA GLN A 154 -8.37 -8.22 3.58
C GLN A 154 -9.84 -8.37 3.16
N SER A 155 -10.58 -9.21 3.86
CA SER A 155 -12.03 -9.26 3.65
C SER A 155 -12.68 -7.95 4.08
N ASP A 156 -13.85 -7.64 3.50
CA ASP A 156 -14.60 -6.42 3.87
C ASP A 156 -14.92 -6.38 5.38
N GLU A 157 -15.09 -7.55 6.01
CA GLU A 157 -15.30 -7.65 7.46
C GLU A 157 -14.04 -7.24 8.25
N HIS A 158 -12.86 -7.67 7.82
CA HIS A 158 -11.59 -7.27 8.46
C HIS A 158 -11.33 -5.77 8.33
N ILE A 159 -11.63 -5.19 7.17
CA ILE A 159 -11.52 -3.75 6.94
C ILE A 159 -12.47 -2.98 7.87
N LYS A 160 -13.73 -3.41 7.96
CA LYS A 160 -14.73 -2.80 8.87
C LYS A 160 -14.33 -2.94 10.33
N LEU A 161 -13.84 -4.12 10.74
CA LEU A 161 -13.38 -4.35 12.11
C LEU A 161 -12.18 -3.46 12.44
N GLY A 162 -11.21 -3.35 11.56
CA GLY A 162 -10.06 -2.46 11.73
C GLY A 162 -10.48 -1.01 11.92
N ALA A 163 -11.40 -0.51 11.10
CA ALA A 163 -11.94 0.85 11.21
C ALA A 163 -12.67 1.08 12.55
N LEU A 164 -13.43 0.11 13.05
CA LEU A 164 -14.13 0.20 14.35
C LEU A 164 -13.12 0.19 15.51
N VAL A 165 -12.09 -0.63 15.47
CA VAL A 165 -11.03 -0.68 16.49
C VAL A 165 -10.29 0.65 16.55
N GLU A 166 -9.93 1.21 15.39
CA GLU A 166 -9.25 2.51 15.32
C GLU A 166 -10.17 3.64 15.83
N ARG A 167 -11.45 3.62 15.48
CA ARG A 167 -12.42 4.59 16.00
C ARG A 167 -12.57 4.50 17.50
N ARG A 168 -12.62 3.28 18.05
CA ARG A 168 -12.63 3.07 19.50
C ARG A 168 -11.39 3.66 20.17
N ARG A 169 -10.20 3.46 19.59
CA ARG A 169 -8.93 4.02 20.11
C ARG A 169 -8.99 5.54 20.17
N GLN A 170 -9.40 6.19 19.07
CA GLN A 170 -9.55 7.65 19.01
C GLN A 170 -10.51 8.20 20.07
N LEU A 171 -11.63 7.51 20.29
CA LEU A 171 -12.59 7.93 21.33
C LEU A 171 -12.02 7.79 22.73
N LEU A 172 -11.28 6.74 23.02
CA LEU A 172 -10.61 6.56 24.32
C LEU A 172 -9.54 7.63 24.54
N ASP A 173 -8.77 7.99 23.52
CA ASP A 173 -7.77 9.04 23.60
C ASP A 173 -8.42 10.41 23.89
N LEU A 174 -9.56 10.70 23.26
CA LEU A 174 -10.36 11.91 23.54
C LEU A 174 -10.89 11.92 24.99
N VAL A 175 -11.42 10.81 25.47
CA VAL A 175 -11.91 10.69 26.87
C VAL A 175 -10.75 10.95 27.84
N ASN A 176 -9.59 10.36 27.63
CA ASN A 176 -8.41 10.58 28.47
C ASN A 176 -7.94 12.04 28.45
N GLN A 177 -7.97 12.69 27.27
CA GLN A 177 -7.64 14.11 27.14
C GLN A 177 -8.60 14.98 27.92
N GLU A 178 -9.92 14.74 27.87
CA GLU A 178 -10.90 15.50 28.61
C GLU A 178 -10.83 15.25 30.13
N GLN A 179 -10.57 14.01 30.55
CA GLN A 179 -10.34 13.72 31.98
C GLN A 179 -9.12 14.46 32.54
N ASN A 180 -8.03 14.55 31.75
CA ASN A 180 -6.83 15.30 32.16
C ASN A 180 -7.05 16.83 32.20
N ARG A 181 -8.03 17.35 31.44
CA ARG A 181 -8.40 18.79 31.51
C ARG A 181 -9.26 19.15 32.72
N LEU A 182 -9.92 18.16 33.30
CA LEU A 182 -10.80 18.37 34.49
C LEU A 182 -10.07 18.23 35.81
N GLN A 183 -8.79 17.81 35.78
CA GLN A 183 -7.89 17.77 36.94
C GLN A 183 -7.05 19.04 37.03
#